data_384a563193de4fb66f6cbcc45689dc27
#
_entry.id   384a563193de4fb66f6cbcc45689dc27
#
_cell.length_a   1.000
_cell.length_b   1.000
_cell.length_c   1.000
_cell.angle_alpha   90.00
_cell.angle_beta   90.00
_cell.angle_gamma   90.00
#
_symmetry.space_group_name_H-M   'P 1'
#
loop_
_entity.id
_entity.type
_entity.pdbx_description
1 polymer ?
#
loop_
_entity_poly.entity_id
_entity_poly.type
_entity_poly.pdbx_seq_one_letter_code
_entity_poly.pdbx_strand_id
1 'polypeptide(L)'
;MRGFLKVFLRMLILAERLWRRVEAVSRLEEWIRGIFLEAGGSSLKLSQGEGGWITVEADDERLLSSILRLNMRFDPISSMSQPHTAKVVKIGRGRVSYEYPLPDGSTMRKTFHSRDWAVQLGYEGDDFEGFLEALGVVEGMSISTSLNMPSSIQMRIFLDEVLRGLDRIVLIDLTPQEVEEILESGFKGFTAFYETLTPLTHIVYLKLGSSLDKASKRLEALIHSIAPGASYRPLSWRRFSKIDWSEARFEI
;
A
#
# COMPACT_ATOMS: atom_id res chain seq x y z
N MET A 1 46.98 -15.76 -1.59
CA MET A 1 45.76 -15.64 -2.39
C MET A 1 44.56 -15.49 -1.44
N ARG A 2 44.10 -14.25 -1.20
CA ARG A 2 42.88 -14.01 -0.43
C ARG A 2 41.73 -13.98 -1.42
N GLY A 3 40.94 -15.07 -1.43
CA GLY A 3 39.72 -15.13 -2.21
C GLY A 3 38.72 -14.10 -1.65
N PHE A 4 38.47 -13.05 -2.41
CA PHE A 4 37.32 -12.18 -2.18
C PHE A 4 36.07 -13.02 -2.45
N LEU A 5 35.42 -13.49 -1.38
CA LEU A 5 34.03 -13.87 -1.47
C LEU A 5 33.26 -12.60 -1.90
N LYS A 6 32.92 -12.51 -3.19
CA LYS A 6 31.88 -11.59 -3.62
C LYS A 6 30.59 -12.02 -2.93
N VAL A 7 30.27 -11.40 -1.81
CA VAL A 7 28.93 -11.45 -1.26
C VAL A 7 28.05 -10.84 -2.36
N PHE A 8 27.34 -11.69 -3.09
CA PHE A 8 26.27 -11.21 -3.96
C PHE A 8 25.19 -10.67 -3.06
N LEU A 9 25.24 -9.37 -2.80
CA LEU A 9 24.12 -8.64 -2.23
C LEU A 9 22.94 -8.89 -3.16
N ARG A 10 21.98 -9.64 -2.69
CA ARG A 10 20.74 -9.86 -3.43
C ARG A 10 19.87 -8.63 -3.24
N MET A 11 19.33 -8.13 -4.32
CA MET A 11 18.51 -6.94 -4.35
C MET A 11 17.05 -7.34 -4.25
N LEU A 12 16.36 -6.79 -3.26
CA LEU A 12 14.91 -6.86 -3.17
C LEU A 12 14.31 -5.60 -3.80
N ILE A 13 13.23 -5.76 -4.53
CA ILE A 13 12.47 -4.64 -5.08
C ILE A 13 11.22 -4.49 -4.23
N LEU A 14 11.08 -3.34 -3.57
CA LEU A 14 9.81 -2.95 -2.99
C LEU A 14 8.91 -2.51 -4.14
N ALA A 15 7.68 -3.01 -4.18
CA ALA A 15 6.71 -2.56 -5.19
C ALA A 15 6.14 -1.17 -4.83
N GLU A 16 7.00 -0.30 -4.37
CA GLU A 16 6.73 1.09 -4.06
C GLU A 16 7.51 1.99 -5.01
N ARG A 17 6.86 3.07 -5.43
CA ARG A 17 7.38 3.99 -6.42
C ARG A 17 7.18 5.42 -5.95
N LEU A 18 8.26 6.12 -5.73
CA LEU A 18 8.24 7.53 -5.37
C LEU A 18 8.38 8.38 -6.63
N TRP A 19 7.29 9.00 -7.04
CA TRP A 19 7.27 9.83 -8.25
C TRP A 19 7.72 11.26 -8.00
N ARG A 20 7.57 11.78 -6.77
CA ARG A 20 7.69 13.22 -6.48
C ARG A 20 8.43 13.55 -5.18
N ARG A 21 8.82 12.56 -4.39
CA ARG A 21 9.33 12.78 -3.03
C ARG A 21 10.62 12.01 -2.79
N VAL A 22 11.70 12.49 -3.40
CA VAL A 22 13.03 11.86 -3.27
C VAL A 22 13.50 11.81 -1.81
N GLU A 23 13.17 12.83 -1.00
CA GLU A 23 13.46 12.89 0.43
C GLU A 23 12.75 11.79 1.24
N ALA A 24 11.62 11.27 0.76
CA ALA A 24 10.94 10.18 1.43
C ALA A 24 11.73 8.86 1.37
N VAL A 25 12.64 8.70 0.40
CA VAL A 25 13.52 7.52 0.33
C VAL A 25 14.42 7.46 1.55
N SER A 26 15.04 8.59 1.95
CA SER A 26 15.93 8.64 3.11
C SER A 26 15.19 8.33 4.42
N ARG A 27 13.98 8.89 4.60
CA ARG A 27 13.15 8.61 5.79
C ARG A 27 12.72 7.14 5.82
N LEU A 28 12.32 6.59 4.67
CA LEU A 28 11.98 5.18 4.57
C LEU A 28 13.19 4.29 4.87
N GLU A 29 14.38 4.66 4.37
CA GLU A 29 15.62 3.95 4.67
C GLU A 29 15.91 3.93 6.16
N GLU A 30 15.83 5.09 6.83
CA GLU A 30 16.04 5.18 8.28
C GLU A 30 15.08 4.27 9.04
N TRP A 31 13.81 4.27 8.66
CA TRP A 31 12.81 3.43 9.31
C TRP A 31 13.07 1.94 9.10
N ILE A 32 13.28 1.49 7.85
CA ILE A 32 13.56 0.07 7.57
C ILE A 32 14.89 -0.35 8.21
N ARG A 33 15.90 0.51 8.17
CA ARG A 33 17.20 0.25 8.81
C ARG A 33 17.06 0.09 10.32
N GLY A 34 16.26 0.94 10.98
CA GLY A 34 16.00 0.84 12.42
C GLY A 34 15.48 -0.54 12.80
N ILE A 35 14.38 -0.98 12.21
CA ILE A 35 13.78 -2.29 12.50
C ILE A 35 14.69 -3.46 12.07
N PHE A 36 15.46 -3.30 11.00
CA PHE A 36 16.38 -4.32 10.52
C PHE A 36 17.57 -4.52 11.47
N LEU A 37 18.16 -3.44 11.98
CA LEU A 37 19.25 -3.50 12.96
C LEU A 37 18.78 -4.06 14.30
N GLU A 38 17.60 -3.66 14.78
CA GLU A 38 16.98 -4.22 16.00
C GLU A 38 16.75 -5.73 15.92
N ALA A 39 16.46 -6.24 14.72
CA ALA A 39 16.27 -7.66 14.48
C ALA A 39 17.58 -8.43 14.24
N GLY A 40 18.74 -7.77 14.30
CA GLY A 40 20.06 -8.40 14.19
C GLY A 40 20.72 -8.31 12.81
N GLY A 41 20.14 -7.57 11.86
CA GLY A 41 20.81 -7.24 10.60
C GLY A 41 21.98 -6.26 10.81
N SER A 42 22.85 -6.12 9.83
CA SER A 42 24.03 -5.27 9.99
C SER A 42 24.17 -4.18 8.92
N SER A 43 23.70 -4.43 7.70
CA SER A 43 23.84 -3.50 6.59
C SER A 43 22.59 -3.47 5.71
N LEU A 44 22.07 -2.27 5.49
CA LEU A 44 20.93 -2.03 4.64
C LEU A 44 21.09 -0.71 3.89
N LYS A 45 20.73 -0.71 2.60
CA LYS A 45 20.72 0.50 1.76
C LYS A 45 19.49 0.48 0.87
N LEU A 46 18.79 1.61 0.82
CA LEU A 46 17.75 1.86 -0.16
C LEU A 46 18.30 2.68 -1.33
N SER A 47 17.75 2.39 -2.51
CA SER A 47 17.99 3.20 -3.71
C SER A 47 16.74 3.20 -4.58
N GLN A 48 16.67 4.15 -5.50
CA GLN A 48 15.62 4.19 -6.51
C GLN A 48 16.18 3.67 -7.82
N GLY A 49 15.64 2.55 -8.29
CA GLY A 49 16.02 1.91 -9.54
C GLY A 49 15.38 2.58 -10.77
N GLU A 50 15.65 2.01 -11.94
CA GLU A 50 14.97 2.39 -13.17
C GLU A 50 13.45 2.27 -13.02
N GLY A 51 12.72 3.20 -13.60
CA GLY A 51 11.26 3.25 -13.45
C GLY A 51 10.78 3.79 -12.10
N GLY A 52 11.67 4.22 -11.20
CA GLY A 52 11.33 4.85 -9.92
C GLY A 52 10.98 3.88 -8.80
N TRP A 53 11.17 2.57 -9.00
CA TRP A 53 10.94 1.56 -7.97
C TRP A 53 12.01 1.61 -6.88
N ILE A 54 11.57 1.42 -5.63
CA ILE A 54 12.50 1.37 -4.50
C ILE A 54 13.13 -0.01 -4.45
N THR A 55 14.45 -0.04 -4.43
CA THR A 55 15.26 -1.24 -4.26
C THR A 55 15.95 -1.23 -2.92
N VAL A 56 16.07 -2.40 -2.30
CA VAL A 56 16.73 -2.59 -1.01
C VAL A 56 17.83 -3.63 -1.16
N GLU A 57 19.03 -3.23 -0.78
CA GLU A 57 20.18 -4.12 -0.61
C GLU A 57 20.36 -4.37 0.89
N ALA A 58 20.39 -5.63 1.31
CA ALA A 58 20.62 -6.02 2.69
C ALA A 58 21.59 -7.20 2.76
N ASP A 59 22.32 -7.30 3.86
CA ASP A 59 23.22 -8.42 4.13
C ASP A 59 22.46 -9.71 4.48
N ASP A 60 21.26 -9.60 5.06
CA ASP A 60 20.34 -10.70 5.28
C ASP A 60 18.95 -10.42 4.67
N GLU A 61 18.76 -10.91 3.45
CA GLU A 61 17.53 -10.77 2.68
C GLU A 61 16.33 -11.51 3.30
N ARG A 62 16.59 -12.65 3.96
CA ARG A 62 15.53 -13.44 4.59
C ARG A 62 15.00 -12.75 5.83
N LEU A 63 15.92 -12.21 6.64
CA LEU A 63 15.56 -11.42 7.80
C LEU A 63 14.74 -10.20 7.38
N LEU A 64 15.21 -9.45 6.37
CA LEU A 64 14.49 -8.29 5.85
C LEU A 64 13.08 -8.66 5.34
N SER A 65 12.95 -9.71 4.54
CA SER A 65 11.65 -10.18 4.05
C SER A 65 10.72 -10.55 5.21
N SER A 66 11.24 -11.23 6.24
CA SER A 66 10.46 -11.62 7.42
C SER A 66 9.98 -10.40 8.21
N ILE A 67 10.83 -9.40 8.38
CA ILE A 67 10.50 -8.14 9.06
C ILE A 67 9.41 -7.38 8.30
N LEU A 68 9.55 -7.27 6.99
CA LEU A 68 8.56 -6.59 6.16
C LEU A 68 7.20 -7.29 6.19
N ARG A 69 7.17 -8.63 6.22
CA ARG A 69 5.94 -9.40 6.37
C ARG A 69 5.28 -9.22 7.75
N LEU A 70 6.08 -9.18 8.80
CA LEU A 70 5.57 -9.04 10.18
C LEU A 70 5.02 -7.64 10.45
N ASN A 71 5.71 -6.61 9.99
CA ASN A 71 5.33 -5.22 10.24
C ASN A 71 4.37 -4.64 9.21
N MET A 72 4.32 -5.26 8.03
CA MET A 72 3.47 -4.85 6.92
C MET A 72 2.92 -6.11 6.28
N ARG A 73 1.67 -6.12 5.90
CA ARG A 73 1.08 -7.23 5.12
C ARG A 73 1.63 -7.23 3.68
N PHE A 74 2.96 -7.20 3.54
CA PHE A 74 3.67 -6.88 2.32
C PHE A 74 4.81 -7.85 2.05
N ASP A 75 4.83 -8.42 0.85
CA ASP A 75 5.91 -9.26 0.37
C ASP A 75 6.77 -8.48 -0.64
N PRO A 76 8.05 -8.22 -0.33
CA PRO A 76 8.96 -7.66 -1.32
C PRO A 76 9.16 -8.65 -2.47
N ILE A 77 9.37 -8.10 -3.67
CA ILE A 77 9.61 -8.92 -4.85
C ILE A 77 11.06 -9.41 -4.81
N SER A 78 11.23 -10.69 -4.59
CA SER A 78 12.47 -11.39 -4.91
C SER A 78 12.37 -12.02 -6.30
N SER A 79 13.50 -12.30 -6.91
CA SER A 79 13.59 -12.91 -8.24
C SER A 79 12.83 -14.25 -8.41
N MET A 80 12.24 -14.77 -7.35
CA MET A 80 11.60 -16.10 -7.32
C MET A 80 10.20 -16.11 -6.69
N SER A 81 9.63 -14.98 -6.26
CA SER A 81 8.37 -15.00 -5.52
C SER A 81 7.15 -14.51 -6.32
N GLN A 82 6.07 -15.25 -6.19
CA GLN A 82 4.70 -14.83 -6.44
C GLN A 82 3.94 -14.95 -5.11
N PRO A 83 3.06 -14.03 -4.73
CA PRO A 83 2.40 -13.00 -5.51
C PRO A 83 3.23 -11.71 -5.62
N HIS A 84 2.98 -10.96 -6.70
CA HIS A 84 3.61 -9.67 -6.92
C HIS A 84 2.78 -8.55 -6.30
N THR A 85 3.43 -7.61 -5.65
CA THR A 85 2.79 -6.34 -5.28
C THR A 85 2.82 -5.41 -6.49
N ALA A 86 1.72 -4.71 -6.72
CA ALA A 86 1.57 -3.78 -7.83
C ALA A 86 1.01 -2.45 -7.34
N LYS A 87 1.31 -1.37 -8.05
CA LYS A 87 0.79 -0.04 -7.77
C LYS A 87 -0.33 0.30 -8.73
N VAL A 88 -1.48 0.68 -8.21
CA VAL A 88 -2.61 1.17 -9.02
C VAL A 88 -2.25 2.53 -9.58
N VAL A 89 -2.21 2.65 -10.90
CA VAL A 89 -1.80 3.89 -11.57
C VAL A 89 -2.94 4.66 -12.19
N LYS A 90 -4.07 3.99 -12.46
CA LYS A 90 -5.25 4.64 -12.99
C LYS A 90 -6.52 3.83 -12.77
N ILE A 91 -7.60 4.52 -12.39
CA ILE A 91 -8.96 3.99 -12.34
C ILE A 91 -9.85 4.90 -13.17
N GLY A 92 -10.72 4.34 -13.99
CA GLY A 92 -11.73 5.08 -14.74
C GLY A 92 -12.05 4.48 -16.10
N ARG A 93 -13.20 4.88 -16.63
CA ARG A 93 -13.77 4.39 -17.89
C ARG A 93 -13.93 2.86 -17.92
N GLY A 94 -14.37 2.28 -16.80
CA GLY A 94 -14.56 0.84 -16.67
C GLY A 94 -13.26 0.03 -16.62
N ARG A 95 -12.12 0.66 -16.32
CA ARG A 95 -10.80 0.00 -16.32
C ARG A 95 -9.98 0.39 -15.11
N VAL A 96 -9.17 -0.58 -14.64
CA VAL A 96 -8.13 -0.38 -13.64
C VAL A 96 -6.79 -0.75 -14.26
N SER A 97 -5.83 0.18 -14.20
CA SER A 97 -4.46 -0.06 -14.63
C SER A 97 -3.54 -0.10 -13.42
N TYR A 98 -2.67 -1.08 -13.38
CA TYR A 98 -1.63 -1.18 -12.37
C TYR A 98 -0.27 -1.52 -12.98
N GLU A 99 0.77 -1.13 -12.29
CA GLU A 99 2.15 -1.37 -12.67
C GLU A 99 2.86 -2.15 -11.57
N TYR A 100 3.77 -3.03 -11.96
CA TYR A 100 4.63 -3.76 -11.05
C TYR A 100 6.04 -3.88 -11.62
N PRO A 101 7.06 -3.92 -10.75
CA PRO A 101 8.43 -4.13 -11.19
C PRO A 101 8.65 -5.60 -11.57
N LEU A 102 9.48 -5.80 -12.58
CA LEU A 102 10.04 -7.10 -12.90
C LEU A 102 11.40 -7.28 -12.19
N PRO A 103 11.90 -8.52 -12.08
CA PRO A 103 13.18 -8.80 -11.42
C PRO A 103 14.39 -8.09 -12.04
N ASP A 104 14.30 -7.70 -13.31
CA ASP A 104 15.32 -6.92 -14.02
C ASP A 104 15.21 -5.39 -13.78
N GLY A 105 14.27 -4.96 -12.93
CA GLY A 105 14.01 -3.56 -12.65
C GLY A 105 13.09 -2.86 -13.67
N SER A 106 12.74 -3.51 -14.77
CA SER A 106 11.79 -2.98 -15.73
C SER A 106 10.36 -2.95 -15.16
N THR A 107 9.47 -2.20 -15.78
CA THR A 107 8.08 -2.04 -15.33
C THR A 107 7.14 -2.76 -16.29
N MET A 108 6.27 -3.61 -15.74
CA MET A 108 5.15 -4.16 -16.48
C MET A 108 3.86 -3.46 -16.08
N ARG A 109 3.06 -3.09 -17.09
CA ARG A 109 1.73 -2.53 -16.90
C ARG A 109 0.68 -3.50 -17.36
N LYS A 110 -0.37 -3.67 -16.55
CA LYS A 110 -1.58 -4.41 -16.91
C LYS A 110 -2.81 -3.53 -16.74
N THR A 111 -3.83 -3.82 -17.52
CA THR A 111 -5.12 -3.12 -17.46
C THR A 111 -6.23 -4.17 -17.52
N PHE A 112 -7.19 -4.05 -16.60
CA PHE A 112 -8.35 -4.92 -16.52
C PHE A 112 -9.63 -4.10 -16.57
N HIS A 113 -10.72 -4.75 -16.92
CA HIS A 113 -12.03 -4.16 -16.72
C HIS A 113 -12.38 -4.21 -15.23
N SER A 114 -12.88 -3.10 -14.68
CA SER A 114 -13.35 -3.04 -13.29
C SER A 114 -14.44 -4.09 -13.01
N ARG A 115 -15.26 -4.39 -14.01
CA ARG A 115 -16.24 -5.46 -13.97
C ARG A 115 -15.61 -6.82 -13.67
N ASP A 116 -14.54 -7.18 -14.36
CA ASP A 116 -13.91 -8.50 -14.20
C ASP A 116 -13.43 -8.71 -12.77
N TRP A 117 -12.90 -7.65 -12.15
CA TRP A 117 -12.49 -7.68 -10.76
C TRP A 117 -13.68 -7.75 -9.80
N ALA A 118 -14.69 -6.92 -10.02
CA ALA A 118 -15.88 -6.86 -9.18
C ALA A 118 -16.62 -8.21 -9.18
N VAL A 119 -16.80 -8.81 -10.36
CA VAL A 119 -17.45 -10.12 -10.50
C VAL A 119 -16.64 -11.23 -9.81
N GLN A 120 -15.31 -11.22 -9.91
CA GLN A 120 -14.49 -12.21 -9.19
C GLN A 120 -14.57 -12.06 -7.66
N LEU A 121 -14.90 -10.87 -7.18
CA LEU A 121 -15.15 -10.59 -5.77
C LEU A 121 -16.61 -10.84 -5.38
N GLY A 122 -17.42 -11.39 -6.30
CA GLY A 122 -18.83 -11.73 -6.06
C GLY A 122 -19.79 -10.55 -6.15
N TYR A 123 -19.40 -9.42 -6.74
CA TYR A 123 -20.29 -8.28 -6.93
C TYR A 123 -21.08 -8.41 -8.23
N GLU A 124 -22.40 -8.40 -8.14
CA GLU A 124 -23.32 -8.54 -9.27
C GLU A 124 -24.00 -7.22 -9.70
N GLY A 125 -23.74 -6.11 -9.00
CA GLY A 125 -24.28 -4.79 -9.33
C GLY A 125 -23.61 -4.13 -10.54
N ASP A 126 -24.11 -2.95 -10.93
CA ASP A 126 -23.67 -2.22 -12.13
C ASP A 126 -22.55 -1.21 -11.89
N ASP A 127 -22.38 -0.73 -10.64
CA ASP A 127 -21.35 0.26 -10.28
C ASP A 127 -20.03 -0.42 -9.86
N PHE A 128 -19.35 -1.01 -10.84
CA PHE A 128 -18.10 -1.73 -10.62
C PHE A 128 -16.95 -0.84 -10.14
N GLU A 129 -16.88 0.42 -10.59
CA GLU A 129 -15.85 1.35 -10.16
C GLU A 129 -16.10 1.79 -8.71
N GLY A 130 -17.35 2.16 -8.39
CA GLY A 130 -17.76 2.47 -7.03
C GLY A 130 -17.54 1.31 -6.08
N PHE A 131 -17.78 0.08 -6.50
CA PHE A 131 -17.49 -1.12 -5.72
C PHE A 131 -16.01 -1.26 -5.40
N LEU A 132 -15.12 -1.11 -6.39
CA LEU A 132 -13.67 -1.21 -6.17
C LEU A 132 -13.13 -0.05 -5.32
N GLU A 133 -13.60 1.18 -5.57
CA GLU A 133 -13.29 2.34 -4.72
C GLU A 133 -13.75 2.07 -3.28
N ALA A 134 -14.88 1.44 -3.18
CA ALA A 134 -15.48 1.00 -1.95
C ALA A 134 -14.60 0.08 -1.13
N LEU A 135 -13.98 -0.86 -1.77
CA LEU A 135 -13.01 -1.76 -1.17
C LEU A 135 -11.67 -1.07 -0.85
N GLY A 136 -11.52 0.21 -1.19
CA GLY A 136 -10.29 0.96 -0.98
C GLY A 136 -9.29 0.87 -2.11
N VAL A 137 -9.69 0.34 -3.29
CA VAL A 137 -8.82 0.36 -4.47
C VAL A 137 -8.82 1.78 -5.03
N VAL A 138 -7.72 2.49 -4.83
CA VAL A 138 -7.57 3.90 -5.26
C VAL A 138 -6.26 4.10 -6.01
N GLU A 139 -6.19 5.14 -6.85
CA GLU A 139 -4.96 5.49 -7.57
C GLU A 139 -3.83 5.81 -6.59
N GLY A 140 -2.65 5.31 -6.88
CA GLY A 140 -1.46 5.45 -6.04
C GLY A 140 -1.32 4.40 -4.95
N MET A 141 -2.35 3.59 -4.70
CA MET A 141 -2.31 2.54 -3.71
C MET A 141 -1.53 1.32 -4.22
N SER A 142 -0.78 0.68 -3.32
CA SER A 142 -0.17 -0.62 -3.59
C SER A 142 -1.13 -1.74 -3.22
N ILE A 143 -1.22 -2.74 -4.09
CA ILE A 143 -2.07 -3.92 -3.93
C ILE A 143 -1.25 -5.19 -4.14
N SER A 144 -1.61 -6.24 -3.43
CA SER A 144 -1.07 -7.57 -3.70
C SER A 144 -1.81 -8.19 -4.89
N THR A 145 -1.07 -8.70 -5.87
CA THR A 145 -1.62 -9.33 -7.07
C THR A 145 -1.13 -10.76 -7.19
N SER A 146 -2.04 -11.70 -7.42
CA SER A 146 -1.65 -12.99 -7.98
C SER A 146 -1.62 -12.84 -9.50
N LEU A 147 -0.56 -13.21 -10.17
CA LEU A 147 -0.24 -13.17 -11.61
C LEU A 147 -1.13 -12.30 -12.53
N ASN A 148 -2.40 -12.17 -12.29
CA ASN A 148 -3.36 -11.46 -13.13
C ASN A 148 -4.42 -10.64 -12.38
N MET A 149 -4.53 -10.74 -11.04
CA MET A 149 -5.63 -10.12 -10.28
C MET A 149 -5.24 -9.77 -8.84
N PRO A 150 -5.93 -8.82 -8.17
CA PRO A 150 -5.72 -8.57 -6.76
C PRO A 150 -5.94 -9.85 -5.95
N SER A 151 -5.15 -10.04 -4.92
CA SER A 151 -5.34 -11.16 -4.00
C SER A 151 -6.75 -11.11 -3.40
N SER A 152 -7.52 -12.18 -3.56
CA SER A 152 -8.84 -12.31 -2.95
C SER A 152 -8.80 -12.13 -1.42
N ILE A 153 -7.70 -12.51 -0.78
CA ILE A 153 -7.47 -12.35 0.66
C ILE A 153 -7.42 -10.87 1.04
N GLN A 154 -6.65 -10.06 0.31
CA GLN A 154 -6.56 -8.61 0.58
C GLN A 154 -7.91 -7.92 0.39
N MET A 155 -8.63 -8.28 -0.66
CA MET A 155 -9.95 -7.71 -0.92
C MET A 155 -10.97 -8.11 0.16
N ARG A 156 -10.90 -9.32 0.69
CA ARG A 156 -11.72 -9.75 1.84
C ARG A 156 -11.44 -8.94 3.11
N ILE A 157 -10.16 -8.71 3.41
CA ILE A 157 -9.79 -7.89 4.55
C ILE A 157 -10.41 -6.50 4.41
N PHE A 158 -10.32 -5.89 3.22
CA PHE A 158 -10.95 -4.59 2.98
C PHE A 158 -12.47 -4.64 3.11
N LEU A 159 -13.11 -5.70 2.64
CA LEU A 159 -14.54 -5.86 2.78
C LEU A 159 -14.97 -5.99 4.23
N ASP A 160 -14.30 -6.83 5.02
CA ASP A 160 -14.58 -6.98 6.44
C ASP A 160 -14.49 -5.64 7.18
N GLU A 161 -13.49 -4.82 6.84
CA GLU A 161 -13.32 -3.48 7.41
C GLU A 161 -14.43 -2.51 6.96
N VAL A 162 -14.90 -2.61 5.73
CA VAL A 162 -16.06 -1.86 5.24
C VAL A 162 -17.32 -2.21 6.02
N LEU A 163 -17.55 -3.51 6.23
CA LEU A 163 -18.72 -4.00 6.96
C LEU A 163 -18.73 -3.59 8.43
N ARG A 164 -17.57 -3.23 9.01
CA ARG A 164 -17.49 -2.63 10.36
C ARG A 164 -18.06 -1.22 10.44
N GLY A 165 -18.33 -0.57 9.31
CA GLY A 165 -19.00 0.72 9.25
C GLY A 165 -18.17 1.92 9.70
N LEU A 166 -16.85 1.85 9.60
CA LEU A 166 -15.95 2.96 9.91
C LEU A 166 -15.59 3.75 8.64
N ASP A 167 -15.65 5.07 8.73
CA ASP A 167 -15.03 5.94 7.72
C ASP A 167 -13.51 5.77 7.77
N ARG A 168 -12.87 5.82 6.60
CA ARG A 168 -11.44 5.56 6.43
C ARG A 168 -10.77 6.60 5.58
N ILE A 169 -9.47 6.76 5.74
CA ILE A 169 -8.65 7.57 4.84
C ILE A 169 -7.44 6.73 4.42
N VAL A 170 -7.28 6.54 3.12
CA VAL A 170 -6.08 5.92 2.55
C VAL A 170 -5.02 7.01 2.41
N LEU A 171 -3.87 6.79 3.00
CA LEU A 171 -2.70 7.66 2.92
C LEU A 171 -1.72 7.05 1.90
N ILE A 172 -1.21 7.87 1.00
CA ILE A 172 -0.40 7.43 -0.14
C ILE A 172 0.87 8.28 -0.20
N ASP A 173 1.99 7.62 -0.43
CA ASP A 173 3.33 8.21 -0.48
C ASP A 173 3.76 8.85 0.86
N LEU A 174 3.34 8.25 1.99
CA LEU A 174 3.74 8.61 3.35
C LEU A 174 4.59 7.51 3.97
N THR A 175 5.68 7.87 4.61
CA THR A 175 6.45 6.92 5.41
C THR A 175 5.78 6.68 6.76
N PRO A 176 6.04 5.54 7.44
CA PRO A 176 5.47 5.28 8.76
C PRO A 176 5.76 6.38 9.78
N GLN A 177 6.98 6.96 9.77
CA GLN A 177 7.32 8.07 10.67
C GLN A 177 6.47 9.32 10.39
N GLU A 178 6.22 9.64 9.11
CA GLU A 178 5.36 10.78 8.75
C GLU A 178 3.92 10.55 9.18
N VAL A 179 3.44 9.31 9.12
CA VAL A 179 2.10 8.97 9.65
C VAL A 179 2.05 9.16 11.16
N GLU A 180 3.05 8.71 11.89
CA GLU A 180 3.14 8.90 13.34
C GLU A 180 3.21 10.39 13.68
N GLU A 181 4.03 11.17 12.98
CA GLU A 181 4.12 12.62 13.17
C GLU A 181 2.78 13.32 12.90
N ILE A 182 2.05 12.92 11.87
CA ILE A 182 0.69 13.42 11.57
C ILE A 182 -0.26 13.09 12.71
N LEU A 183 -0.23 11.87 13.23
CA LEU A 183 -1.09 11.45 14.33
C LEU A 183 -0.80 12.27 15.59
N GLU A 184 0.45 12.45 15.94
CA GLU A 184 0.89 13.21 17.12
C GLU A 184 0.60 14.70 16.98
N SER A 185 0.70 15.26 15.77
CA SER A 185 0.41 16.66 15.48
C SER A 185 -1.09 17.05 15.52
N GLY A 186 -1.92 16.18 16.08
CA GLY A 186 -3.33 16.47 16.36
C GLY A 186 -4.32 15.72 15.48
N PHE A 187 -3.90 14.69 14.75
CA PHE A 187 -4.82 13.82 14.02
C PHE A 187 -5.31 12.63 14.84
N LYS A 188 -4.62 12.27 15.91
CA LYS A 188 -4.97 11.18 16.85
C LYS A 188 -6.38 11.33 17.44
N GLY A 189 -6.89 12.57 17.54
CA GLY A 189 -8.26 12.86 17.99
C GLY A 189 -9.34 12.25 17.09
N PHE A 190 -9.08 12.16 15.79
CA PHE A 190 -9.98 11.57 14.79
C PHE A 190 -9.76 10.07 14.59
N THR A 191 -8.59 9.54 14.96
CA THR A 191 -8.14 8.19 14.62
C THR A 191 -8.57 7.18 15.68
N ALA A 192 -9.22 6.11 15.25
CA ALA A 192 -9.45 4.92 16.08
C ALA A 192 -8.20 4.03 16.09
N PHE A 193 -7.73 3.69 14.92
CA PHE A 193 -6.47 2.96 14.69
C PHE A 193 -5.99 3.21 13.25
N TYR A 194 -4.77 2.79 12.93
CA TYR A 194 -4.25 2.79 11.56
C TYR A 194 -3.52 1.49 11.25
N GLU A 195 -3.44 1.17 9.97
CA GLU A 195 -2.69 0.02 9.44
C GLU A 195 -1.72 0.47 8.36
N THR A 196 -0.54 -0.07 8.38
CA THR A 196 0.43 0.02 7.29
C THR A 196 0.20 -1.14 6.34
N LEU A 197 -0.24 -0.84 5.11
CA LEU A 197 -0.44 -1.85 4.07
C LEU A 197 0.86 -2.17 3.34
N THR A 198 1.61 -1.12 3.05
CA THR A 198 2.93 -1.17 2.42
C THR A 198 3.79 -0.05 2.98
N PRO A 199 5.09 -0.02 2.71
CA PRO A 199 5.98 1.02 3.23
C PRO A 199 5.51 2.46 3.04
N LEU A 200 4.69 2.73 2.01
CA LEU A 200 4.23 4.08 1.67
C LEU A 200 2.70 4.18 1.55
N THR A 201 1.97 3.14 1.89
CA THR A 201 0.50 3.14 1.85
C THR A 201 -0.06 2.71 3.19
N HIS A 202 -0.90 3.57 3.78
CA HIS A 202 -1.50 3.32 5.08
C HIS A 202 -3.00 3.56 5.02
N ILE A 203 -3.74 2.96 5.93
CA ILE A 203 -5.17 3.24 6.13
C ILE A 203 -5.37 3.72 7.56
N VAL A 204 -6.02 4.87 7.68
CA VAL A 204 -6.47 5.40 8.97
C VAL A 204 -7.97 5.21 9.10
N TYR A 205 -8.39 4.54 10.16
CA TYR A 205 -9.80 4.33 10.51
C TYR A 205 -10.24 5.42 11.48
N LEU A 206 -11.33 6.09 11.13
CA LEU A 206 -11.83 7.18 11.95
C LEU A 206 -12.68 6.66 13.12
N LYS A 207 -12.65 7.38 14.23
CA LYS A 207 -13.53 7.09 15.37
C LYS A 207 -14.99 7.26 14.97
N LEU A 208 -15.85 6.41 15.53
CA LEU A 208 -17.29 6.55 15.37
C LEU A 208 -17.75 7.96 15.74
N GLY A 209 -18.58 8.56 14.88
CA GLY A 209 -19.06 9.93 15.06
C GLY A 209 -18.11 11.02 14.58
N SER A 210 -16.90 10.71 14.17
CA SER A 210 -16.01 11.67 13.52
C SER A 210 -16.56 12.11 12.16
N SER A 211 -16.45 13.41 11.87
CA SER A 211 -16.81 13.92 10.54
C SER A 211 -15.65 13.67 9.57
N LEU A 212 -15.90 12.91 8.51
CA LEU A 212 -14.91 12.64 7.46
C LEU A 212 -14.41 13.95 6.82
N ASP A 213 -15.30 14.93 6.57
CA ASP A 213 -14.92 16.22 6.01
C ASP A 213 -13.97 17.00 6.94
N LYS A 214 -14.28 17.06 8.25
CA LYS A 214 -13.39 17.73 9.22
C LYS A 214 -12.05 17.02 9.34
N ALA A 215 -12.06 15.69 9.38
CA ALA A 215 -10.84 14.89 9.41
C ALA A 215 -10.01 15.13 8.15
N SER A 216 -10.63 15.10 6.97
CA SER A 216 -9.95 15.33 5.69
C SER A 216 -9.29 16.71 5.62
N LYS A 217 -10.00 17.78 6.00
CA LYS A 217 -9.44 19.14 6.03
C LYS A 217 -8.27 19.28 7.01
N ARG A 218 -8.38 18.65 8.19
CA ARG A 218 -7.28 18.64 9.16
C ARG A 218 -6.08 17.89 8.64
N LEU A 219 -6.30 16.72 8.03
CA LEU A 219 -5.26 15.89 7.45
C LEU A 219 -4.54 16.61 6.30
N GLU A 220 -5.29 17.28 5.42
CA GLU A 220 -4.73 18.06 4.31
C GLU A 220 -3.71 19.09 4.79
N ALA A 221 -4.07 19.84 5.84
CA ALA A 221 -3.16 20.83 6.43
C ALA A 221 -1.90 20.18 7.02
N LEU A 222 -2.04 19.02 7.67
CA LEU A 222 -0.91 18.29 8.25
C LEU A 222 0.00 17.69 7.16
N ILE A 223 -0.58 17.07 6.13
CA ILE A 223 0.18 16.54 4.98
C ILE A 223 0.97 17.65 4.29
N HIS A 224 0.31 18.82 4.07
CA HIS A 224 1.01 19.95 3.46
C HIS A 224 2.22 20.42 4.27
N SER A 225 2.14 20.34 5.60
CA SER A 225 3.23 20.75 6.50
C SER A 225 4.32 19.70 6.68
N ILE A 226 3.93 18.43 6.85
CA ILE A 226 4.85 17.34 7.26
C ILE A 226 5.39 16.59 6.05
N ALA A 227 4.55 16.35 5.06
CA ALA A 227 4.84 15.48 3.92
C ALA A 227 4.35 16.10 2.59
N PRO A 228 4.84 17.29 2.20
CA PRO A 228 4.38 17.95 0.98
C PRO A 228 4.57 17.03 -0.24
N GLY A 229 3.51 16.89 -1.05
CA GLY A 229 3.48 15.99 -2.21
C GLY A 229 2.92 14.59 -1.96
N ALA A 230 2.74 14.17 -0.71
CA ALA A 230 1.93 13.00 -0.39
C ALA A 230 0.45 13.26 -0.68
N SER A 231 -0.32 12.20 -0.80
CA SER A 231 -1.75 12.30 -1.11
C SER A 231 -2.61 11.45 -0.17
N TYR A 232 -3.91 11.70 -0.17
CA TYR A 232 -4.86 10.92 0.61
C TYR A 232 -6.17 10.74 -0.15
N ARG A 233 -6.94 9.72 0.22
CA ARG A 233 -8.27 9.46 -0.32
C ARG A 233 -9.23 9.14 0.83
N PRO A 234 -10.23 10.00 1.09
CA PRO A 234 -11.27 9.72 2.07
C PRO A 234 -12.28 8.72 1.50
N LEU A 235 -12.61 7.71 2.29
CA LEU A 235 -13.57 6.67 1.95
C LEU A 235 -14.68 6.64 3.00
N SER A 236 -15.91 6.97 2.59
CA SER A 236 -17.06 6.92 3.48
C SER A 236 -17.76 5.56 3.38
N TRP A 237 -17.95 4.89 4.50
CA TRP A 237 -18.75 3.67 4.57
C TRP A 237 -20.20 3.88 4.08
N ARG A 238 -20.73 5.11 4.21
CA ARG A 238 -22.09 5.44 3.79
C ARG A 238 -22.32 5.33 2.29
N ARG A 239 -21.27 5.44 1.48
CA ARG A 239 -21.34 5.13 0.04
C ARG A 239 -21.66 3.66 -0.20
N PHE A 240 -21.34 2.78 0.75
CA PHE A 240 -21.49 1.33 0.66
C PHE A 240 -22.82 0.83 1.17
N SER A 241 -23.51 1.59 2.01
CA SER A 241 -24.88 1.23 2.43
C SER A 241 -25.88 1.19 1.26
N LYS A 242 -25.49 1.66 0.07
CA LYS A 242 -26.25 1.58 -1.17
C LYS A 242 -25.92 0.35 -2.03
N ILE A 243 -24.82 -0.34 -1.73
CA ILE A 243 -24.43 -1.58 -2.42
C ILE A 243 -25.09 -2.72 -1.67
N ASP A 244 -25.87 -3.53 -2.36
CA ASP A 244 -26.47 -4.73 -1.77
C ASP A 244 -25.39 -5.81 -1.61
N TRP A 245 -24.78 -5.83 -0.44
CA TRP A 245 -23.75 -6.80 -0.08
C TRP A 245 -24.28 -8.23 0.09
N SER A 246 -25.60 -8.40 0.19
CA SER A 246 -26.22 -9.73 0.31
C SER A 246 -26.04 -10.58 -0.95
N GLU A 247 -25.81 -9.94 -2.10
CA GLU A 247 -25.55 -10.59 -3.38
C GLU A 247 -24.07 -10.93 -3.59
N ALA A 248 -23.15 -10.36 -2.78
CA ALA A 248 -21.73 -10.65 -2.87
C ALA A 248 -21.44 -12.09 -2.39
N ARG A 249 -21.40 -13.02 -3.30
CA ARG A 249 -21.01 -14.42 -3.02
C ARG A 249 -19.51 -14.54 -2.97
N PHE A 250 -18.97 -14.59 -1.77
CA PHE A 250 -17.54 -14.91 -1.55
C PHE A 250 -17.42 -16.43 -1.48
N GLU A 251 -17.03 -17.08 -2.57
CA GLU A 251 -16.60 -18.48 -2.49
C GLU A 251 -15.29 -18.54 -1.67
N ILE A 252 -15.33 -19.36 -0.63
CA ILE A 252 -14.26 -19.57 0.35
C ILE A 252 -13.21 -20.52 -0.23
#